data_53a65f4a39b813a3b73a9c59522f3d8a
#
_entry.id   53a65f4a39b813a3b73a9c59522f3d8a
#
_cell.length_a   1.000
_cell.length_b   1.000
_cell.length_c   1.000
_cell.angle_alpha   90.00
_cell.angle_beta   90.00
_cell.angle_gamma   90.00
#
_symmetry.space_group_name_H-M   'P 1'
#
loop_
_entity.id
_entity.type
_entity.pdbx_description
1 polymer ?
#
loop_
_entity_poly.entity_id
_entity_poly.type
_entity_poly.pdbx_seq_one_letter_code
_entity_poly.pdbx_strand_id
1 'polypeptide(L)'
;MKKKVIILIALCCLFIQAAQSDTLSITDLRTEQLTNPLGLDTPQPRFSWRLQSGQRNVMQTTYRLFVASSPELLSKNRADVWDSGEVRSDASIWISYQGPSLQPNKRYYW
;
A
#
# COMPACT_ATOMS: atom_id res chain seq x y z
N MET A 1 -37.88 15.26 -28.08
CA MET A 1 -36.63 14.51 -28.31
C MET A 1 -35.50 14.92 -27.37
N LYS A 2 -35.27 16.22 -27.16
CA LYS A 2 -34.19 16.66 -26.24
C LYS A 2 -34.39 16.24 -24.78
N LYS A 3 -35.64 16.13 -24.31
CA LYS A 3 -35.93 15.69 -22.93
C LYS A 3 -35.55 14.24 -22.66
N LYS A 4 -35.62 13.35 -23.65
CA LYS A 4 -35.21 11.95 -23.50
C LYS A 4 -33.71 11.79 -23.36
N VAL A 5 -32.93 12.63 -24.03
CA VAL A 5 -31.47 12.61 -23.94
C VAL A 5 -31.00 13.06 -22.56
N ILE A 6 -31.66 14.08 -21.98
CA ILE A 6 -31.35 14.56 -20.63
C ILE A 6 -31.62 13.49 -19.57
N ILE A 7 -32.72 12.73 -19.70
CA ILE A 7 -33.05 11.63 -18.77
C ILE A 7 -32.00 10.51 -18.88
N LEU A 8 -31.51 10.20 -20.08
CA LEU A 8 -30.48 9.21 -20.30
C LEU A 8 -29.15 9.60 -19.64
N ILE A 9 -28.79 10.89 -19.73
CA ILE A 9 -27.56 11.41 -19.10
C ILE A 9 -27.68 11.33 -17.56
N ALA A 10 -28.83 11.68 -17.01
CA ALA A 10 -29.09 11.60 -15.58
C ALA A 10 -28.99 10.13 -15.07
N LEU A 11 -29.48 9.18 -15.85
CA LEU A 11 -29.39 7.76 -15.54
C LEU A 11 -27.94 7.27 -15.55
N CYS A 12 -27.14 7.70 -16.52
CA CYS A 12 -25.71 7.39 -16.56
C CYS A 12 -24.96 7.95 -15.35
N CYS A 13 -25.27 9.15 -14.90
CA CYS A 13 -24.68 9.75 -13.71
C CYS A 13 -25.01 8.93 -12.44
N LEU A 14 -26.23 8.43 -12.33
CA LEU A 14 -26.65 7.58 -11.21
C LEU A 14 -25.87 6.24 -11.21
N PHE A 15 -25.64 5.65 -12.36
CA PHE A 15 -24.83 4.43 -12.47
C PHE A 15 -23.38 4.65 -12.05
N ILE A 16 -22.78 5.78 -12.40
CA ILE A 16 -21.40 6.12 -12.01
C ILE A 16 -21.29 6.25 -10.48
N GLN A 17 -22.29 6.86 -9.83
CA GLN A 17 -22.31 6.99 -8.37
C GLN A 17 -22.50 5.65 -7.66
N ALA A 18 -23.25 4.72 -8.21
CA ALA A 18 -23.49 3.41 -7.65
C ALA A 18 -22.27 2.48 -7.76
N ALA A 19 -21.31 2.79 -8.62
CA ALA A 19 -20.11 2.00 -8.82
C ALA A 19 -18.99 2.29 -7.82
N GLN A 20 -19.16 3.26 -6.92
CA GLN A 20 -18.18 3.53 -5.86
C GLN A 20 -18.29 2.48 -4.77
N SER A 21 -17.29 1.63 -4.68
CA SER A 21 -17.16 0.64 -3.62
C SER A 21 -16.16 1.12 -2.57
N ASP A 22 -16.29 0.60 -1.35
CA ASP A 22 -15.30 0.82 -0.31
C ASP A 22 -13.94 0.29 -0.76
N THR A 23 -12.91 1.07 -0.46
CA THR A 23 -11.54 0.68 -0.76
C THR A 23 -10.87 0.10 0.49
N LEU A 24 -10.00 -0.88 0.26
CA LEU A 24 -9.11 -1.40 1.27
C LEU A 24 -7.99 -0.39 1.50
N SER A 25 -7.76 0.01 2.74
CA SER A 25 -6.67 0.91 3.10
C SER A 25 -5.65 0.22 3.99
N ILE A 26 -4.41 0.69 3.93
CA ILE A 26 -3.30 0.19 4.72
C ILE A 26 -3.00 1.20 5.82
N THR A 27 -2.88 0.71 7.05
CA THR A 27 -2.59 1.53 8.22
C THR A 27 -1.56 0.84 9.12
N ASP A 28 -1.04 1.57 10.10
CA ASP A 28 -0.17 1.05 11.15
C ASP A 28 1.03 0.27 10.60
N LEU A 29 1.81 0.93 9.74
CA LEU A 29 3.03 0.36 9.18
C LEU A 29 4.08 0.21 10.27
N ARG A 30 4.67 -0.98 10.40
CA ARG A 30 5.68 -1.27 11.40
C ARG A 30 6.88 -2.02 10.82
N THR A 31 8.05 -1.72 11.38
CA THR A 31 9.30 -2.43 11.08
C THR A 31 9.76 -3.14 12.36
N GLU A 32 9.94 -4.44 12.31
CA GLU A 32 10.25 -5.27 13.49
C GLU A 32 9.25 -5.04 14.64
N GLN A 33 7.97 -4.88 14.29
CA GLN A 33 6.87 -4.59 15.22
C GLN A 33 6.97 -3.23 15.92
N LEU A 34 7.83 -2.34 15.43
CA LEU A 34 8.02 -0.99 15.97
C LEU A 34 7.55 0.06 14.98
N THR A 35 7.04 1.16 15.50
CA THR A 35 6.61 2.31 14.67
C THR A 35 7.79 3.27 14.51
N ASN A 36 8.21 3.49 13.26
CA ASN A 36 9.33 4.37 12.92
C ASN A 36 10.56 4.17 13.80
N PRO A 37 11.09 2.93 13.91
CA PRO A 37 12.19 2.65 14.84
C PRO A 37 13.47 3.35 14.42
N LEU A 38 14.27 3.71 15.42
CA LEU A 38 15.62 4.22 15.25
C LEU A 38 16.61 3.18 15.79
N GLY A 39 17.77 3.08 15.14
CA GLY A 39 18.86 2.22 15.64
C GLY A 39 18.62 0.72 15.51
N LEU A 40 17.91 0.29 14.48
CA LEU A 40 17.81 -1.13 14.16
C LEU A 40 19.13 -1.66 13.63
N ASP A 41 19.61 -2.75 14.22
CA ASP A 41 20.85 -3.42 13.79
C ASP A 41 20.62 -4.47 12.72
N THR A 42 19.39 -4.71 12.34
CA THR A 42 19.02 -5.76 11.39
C THR A 42 19.15 -5.24 9.95
N PRO A 43 20.07 -5.81 9.14
CA PRO A 43 20.19 -5.38 7.74
C PRO A 43 19.04 -5.84 6.85
N GLN A 44 18.25 -6.81 7.31
CA GLN A 44 17.08 -7.33 6.61
C GLN A 44 15.88 -7.34 7.57
N PRO A 45 15.24 -6.19 7.80
CA PRO A 45 14.12 -6.11 8.72
C PRO A 45 12.87 -6.80 8.19
N ARG A 46 11.91 -7.03 9.09
CA ARG A 46 10.61 -7.57 8.76
C ARG A 46 9.56 -6.48 8.87
N PHE A 47 8.64 -6.45 7.93
CA PHE A 47 7.58 -5.44 7.84
C PHE A 47 6.24 -6.03 8.21
N SER A 48 5.37 -5.17 8.72
CA SER A 48 3.98 -5.51 8.98
C SER A 48 3.09 -4.28 8.80
N TRP A 49 1.83 -4.52 8.48
CA TRP A 49 0.82 -3.48 8.34
C TRP A 49 -0.54 -4.03 8.71
N ARG A 50 -1.49 -3.12 8.89
CA ARG A 50 -2.89 -3.46 9.12
C ARG A 50 -3.74 -3.06 7.93
N LEU A 51 -4.77 -3.83 7.70
CA LEU A 51 -5.76 -3.57 6.67
C LEU A 51 -7.03 -3.02 7.31
N GLN A 52 -7.61 -2.02 6.69
CA GLN A 52 -8.83 -1.40 7.14
C GLN A 52 -9.81 -1.29 5.98
N SER A 53 -11.06 -1.71 6.20
CA SER A 53 -12.13 -1.63 5.23
C SER A 53 -13.46 -1.39 5.94
N GLY A 54 -14.36 -0.66 5.30
CA GLY A 54 -15.74 -0.51 5.76
C GLY A 54 -16.61 -1.73 5.51
N GLN A 55 -16.12 -2.70 4.74
CA GLN A 55 -16.84 -3.93 4.42
C GLN A 55 -16.30 -5.12 5.21
N ARG A 56 -17.18 -6.11 5.44
CA ARG A 56 -16.79 -7.38 6.05
C ARG A 56 -16.18 -8.32 5.01
N ASN A 57 -15.33 -9.22 5.47
CA ASN A 57 -14.72 -10.29 4.66
C ASN A 57 -13.88 -9.76 3.48
N VAL A 58 -13.34 -8.55 3.61
CA VAL A 58 -12.38 -8.02 2.64
C VAL A 58 -10.99 -8.50 3.02
N MET A 59 -10.31 -9.17 2.11
CA MET A 59 -8.99 -9.72 2.31
C MET A 59 -8.02 -9.17 1.29
N GLN A 60 -6.78 -8.98 1.73
CA GLN A 60 -5.68 -8.71 0.83
C GLN A 60 -5.43 -9.94 -0.05
N THR A 61 -5.25 -9.72 -1.35
CA THR A 61 -4.89 -10.79 -2.30
C THR A 61 -3.46 -10.67 -2.78
N THR A 62 -2.94 -9.44 -2.83
CA THR A 62 -1.58 -9.16 -3.26
C THR A 62 -1.01 -8.01 -2.44
N TYR A 63 0.32 -7.90 -2.43
CA TYR A 63 1.00 -6.70 -1.93
C TYR A 63 2.21 -6.39 -2.80
N ARG A 64 2.69 -5.16 -2.68
CA ARG A 64 3.94 -4.71 -3.26
C ARG A 64 4.63 -3.76 -2.30
N LEU A 65 5.90 -4.02 -2.04
CA LEU A 65 6.71 -3.23 -1.12
C LEU A 65 7.74 -2.41 -1.87
N PHE A 66 7.85 -1.16 -1.49
CA PHE A 66 8.87 -0.24 -1.98
C PHE A 66 9.72 0.23 -0.81
N VAL A 67 11.03 0.21 -0.98
CA VAL A 67 11.96 0.79 -0.02
C VAL A 67 12.81 1.82 -0.74
N ALA A 68 12.88 3.01 -0.20
CA ALA A 68 13.59 4.13 -0.80
C ALA A 68 14.45 4.86 0.22
N SER A 69 15.46 5.56 -0.25
CA SER A 69 16.35 6.38 0.57
C SER A 69 15.78 7.76 0.87
N SER A 70 14.70 8.16 0.20
CA SER A 70 14.02 9.44 0.46
C SER A 70 12.51 9.31 0.29
N PRO A 71 11.71 10.15 0.99
CA PRO A 71 10.27 10.14 0.83
C PRO A 71 9.81 10.55 -0.57
N GLU A 72 10.56 11.43 -1.24
CA GLU A 72 10.23 11.88 -2.60
C GLU A 72 10.30 10.73 -3.61
N LEU A 73 11.33 9.90 -3.51
CA LEU A 73 11.45 8.73 -4.38
C LEU A 73 10.32 7.74 -4.13
N LEU A 74 9.94 7.56 -2.87
CA LEU A 74 8.84 6.67 -2.51
C LEU A 74 7.51 7.17 -3.07
N SER A 75 7.22 8.46 -2.96
CA SER A 75 5.98 9.06 -3.45
C SER A 75 5.85 9.03 -4.97
N LYS A 76 6.97 9.01 -5.69
CA LYS A 76 7.00 8.94 -7.15
C LYS A 76 7.04 7.51 -7.68
N ASN A 77 6.89 6.51 -6.82
CA ASN A 77 7.06 5.10 -7.15
C ASN A 77 8.41 4.79 -7.79
N ARG A 78 9.46 5.49 -7.35
CA ARG A 78 10.84 5.32 -7.82
C ARG A 78 11.71 4.81 -6.69
N ALA A 79 11.34 3.68 -6.12
CA ALA A 79 12.12 3.05 -5.06
C ALA A 79 13.53 2.73 -5.56
N ASP A 80 14.54 3.38 -4.97
CA ASP A 80 15.94 3.21 -5.35
C ASP A 80 16.63 2.08 -4.60
N VAL A 81 16.02 1.55 -3.53
CA VAL A 81 16.60 0.51 -2.70
C VAL A 81 16.01 -0.86 -3.05
N TRP A 82 14.70 -0.98 -3.01
CA TRP A 82 14.05 -2.26 -3.28
C TRP A 82 12.60 -2.08 -3.71
N ASP A 83 12.20 -2.92 -4.63
CA ASP A 83 10.83 -3.11 -5.09
C ASP A 83 10.56 -4.61 -5.11
N SER A 84 9.65 -5.08 -4.28
CA SER A 84 9.34 -6.51 -4.19
C SER A 84 8.67 -7.07 -5.43
N GLY A 85 8.14 -6.21 -6.29
CA GLY A 85 7.18 -6.61 -7.30
C GLY A 85 5.85 -7.03 -6.68
N GLU A 86 4.91 -7.41 -7.50
CA GLU A 86 3.62 -7.90 -7.03
C GLU A 86 3.77 -9.29 -6.44
N VAL A 87 3.38 -9.46 -5.18
CA VAL A 87 3.42 -10.73 -4.46
C VAL A 87 1.99 -11.16 -4.15
N ARG A 88 1.60 -12.33 -4.60
CA ARG A 88 0.29 -12.91 -4.29
C ARG A 88 0.31 -13.53 -2.91
N SER A 89 -0.22 -12.80 -1.94
CA SER A 89 -0.26 -13.24 -0.55
C SER A 89 -1.26 -12.40 0.24
N ASP A 90 -1.93 -13.01 1.18
CA ASP A 90 -2.76 -12.32 2.16
C ASP A 90 -1.99 -11.98 3.44
N ALA A 91 -0.71 -12.33 3.51
CA ALA A 91 0.13 -12.04 4.65
C ALA A 91 0.38 -10.53 4.79
N SER A 92 0.36 -10.05 6.03
CA SER A 92 0.63 -8.65 6.36
C SER A 92 1.48 -8.51 7.62
N ILE A 93 2.01 -9.63 8.13
CA ILE A 93 2.83 -9.70 9.35
C ILE A 93 4.08 -10.50 9.03
N TRP A 94 5.23 -10.06 9.56
CA TRP A 94 6.51 -10.74 9.40
C TRP A 94 6.95 -10.90 7.94
N ILE A 95 6.69 -9.89 7.12
CA ILE A 95 7.11 -9.88 5.73
C ILE A 95 8.59 -9.50 5.67
N SER A 96 9.42 -10.44 5.27
CA SER A 96 10.86 -10.24 5.23
C SER A 96 11.29 -9.33 4.09
N TYR A 97 12.16 -8.38 4.41
CA TYR A 97 12.86 -7.59 3.42
C TYR A 97 13.89 -8.49 2.70
N GLN A 98 13.81 -8.56 1.38
CA GLN A 98 14.65 -9.41 0.55
C GLN A 98 15.53 -8.62 -0.43
N GLY A 99 15.63 -7.32 -0.24
CA GLY A 99 16.47 -6.46 -1.05
C GLY A 99 17.94 -6.46 -0.58
N PRO A 100 18.75 -5.56 -1.13
CA PRO A 100 20.13 -5.39 -0.69
C PRO A 100 20.22 -5.06 0.80
N SER A 101 21.25 -5.54 1.48
CA SER A 101 21.44 -5.29 2.92
C SER A 101 21.42 -3.79 3.22
N LEU A 102 20.61 -3.40 4.19
CA LEU A 102 20.51 -2.01 4.63
C LEU A 102 21.76 -1.62 5.42
N GLN A 103 22.23 -0.38 5.19
CA GLN A 103 23.43 0.11 5.85
C GLN A 103 23.12 0.73 7.20
N PRO A 104 24.01 0.62 8.20
CA PRO A 104 23.82 1.29 9.47
C PRO A 104 23.91 2.81 9.32
N ASN A 105 23.31 3.53 10.28
CA ASN A 105 23.30 5.00 10.32
C ASN A 105 22.69 5.66 9.10
N LYS A 106 21.81 4.97 8.38
CA LYS A 106 21.13 5.48 7.23
C LYS A 106 19.62 5.31 7.39
N ARG A 107 18.85 6.32 6.99
CA ARG A 107 17.40 6.28 7.06
C ARG A 107 16.82 5.75 5.76
N TYR A 108 15.83 4.88 5.90
CA TYR A 108 15.08 4.32 4.77
C TYR A 108 13.59 4.54 4.99
N TYR A 109 12.84 4.56 3.88
CA TYR A 109 11.39 4.76 3.87
C TYR A 109 10.73 3.63 3.08
N TRP A 110 9.54 3.22 3.53
CA TRP A 110 8.80 2.17 2.86
C TRP A 110 7.28 2.38 2.93
#